data_bfec19de5974bcca5e86068472a95157
#
_entry.id   bfec19de5974bcca5e86068472a95157
#
_cell.length_a   1.000
_cell.length_b   1.000
_cell.length_c   1.000
_cell.angle_alpha   90.00
_cell.angle_beta   90.00
_cell.angle_gamma   90.00
#
_symmetry.space_group_name_H-M   'P 1'
#
loop_
_entity.id
_entity.type
_entity.pdbx_description
1 polymer ?
#
loop_
_entity_poly.entity_id
_entity_poly.type
_entity_poly.pdbx_seq_one_letter_code
_entity_poly.pdbx_strand_id
1 'polypeptide(L)'
;MRPDAFPESDLPHVPHEPTGGRATLLLTGAYLGLCVLLGGGTRQGLPAEAVLQLLALPLIVHGLVRWSARPRSTAARLALAWAVLVPVGFLLQCLPLPPSLWTTLGGRAELVEELQAAGVAVGWHALSLDPDASLRAALAWLPPLALGLLTLGLHRTQQVRLLQGVLVIALASAVLGLAQLAGGPESPLRWHAVTNVQAAVGPFANRNHLAALLVLALPLEAAQMINAGARIVAGEQRPRRTAAVSVGIVAGVLLLLS
;
A
#
# COMPACT_ATOMS: atom_id res chain seq x y z
N MET A 1 -1.16 -26.64 63.33
CA MET A 1 -0.93 -25.42 62.53
C MET A 1 -0.82 -25.88 61.08
N ARG A 2 -1.85 -25.67 60.24
CA ARG A 2 -1.80 -25.86 58.77
C ARG A 2 -1.37 -24.56 58.15
N PRO A 3 -0.40 -24.56 57.22
CA PRO A 3 -0.08 -23.35 56.48
C PRO A 3 -1.22 -23.03 55.53
N ASP A 4 -1.72 -21.79 55.65
CA ASP A 4 -2.81 -21.21 54.80
C ASP A 4 -2.37 -21.23 53.32
N ALA A 5 -3.20 -21.86 52.50
CA ALA A 5 -3.04 -21.86 51.05
C ALA A 5 -3.25 -20.43 50.56
N PHE A 6 -2.24 -19.90 49.83
CA PHE A 6 -2.38 -18.65 49.08
C PHE A 6 -3.53 -18.78 48.06
N PRO A 7 -4.43 -17.80 47.94
CA PRO A 7 -5.46 -17.84 46.89
C PRO A 7 -4.81 -17.72 45.54
N GLU A 8 -5.07 -18.68 44.67
CA GLU A 8 -4.61 -18.76 43.26
C GLU A 8 -5.19 -17.68 42.33
N SER A 9 -5.86 -16.64 42.89
CA SER A 9 -6.64 -15.65 42.13
C SER A 9 -5.86 -14.44 41.61
N ASP A 10 -4.56 -14.29 41.90
CA ASP A 10 -3.77 -13.10 41.56
C ASP A 10 -2.71 -13.30 40.44
N LEU A 11 -2.86 -14.33 39.62
CA LEU A 11 -2.08 -14.38 38.40
C LEU A 11 -2.59 -13.33 37.42
N PRO A 12 -1.73 -12.41 36.94
CA PRO A 12 -2.16 -11.41 35.96
C PRO A 12 -2.71 -12.14 34.73
N HIS A 13 -3.99 -11.91 34.43
CA HIS A 13 -4.65 -12.39 33.23
C HIS A 13 -3.83 -11.90 32.02
N VAL A 14 -2.99 -12.79 31.47
CA VAL A 14 -2.35 -12.55 30.17
C VAL A 14 -3.47 -12.49 29.15
N PRO A 15 -3.74 -11.34 28.54
CA PRO A 15 -4.80 -11.24 27.55
C PRO A 15 -4.47 -12.21 26.41
N HIS A 16 -5.26 -13.27 26.24
CA HIS A 16 -5.17 -14.14 25.08
C HIS A 16 -5.35 -13.26 23.84
N GLU A 17 -4.26 -13.10 23.05
CA GLU A 17 -4.37 -12.49 21.71
C GLU A 17 -5.45 -13.28 20.95
N PRO A 18 -6.55 -12.66 20.51
CA PRO A 18 -7.58 -13.40 19.78
C PRO A 18 -6.93 -14.01 18.54
N THR A 19 -7.04 -15.31 18.39
CA THR A 19 -6.44 -16.14 17.32
C THR A 19 -6.65 -15.56 15.91
N GLY A 20 -7.74 -14.84 15.68
CA GLY A 20 -8.03 -14.13 14.43
C GLY A 20 -7.11 -12.93 14.11
N GLY A 21 -6.35 -12.41 15.08
CA GLY A 21 -5.44 -11.27 14.85
C GLY A 21 -4.15 -11.69 14.13
N ARG A 22 -3.60 -12.85 14.48
CA ARG A 22 -2.38 -13.39 13.83
C ARG A 22 -2.63 -13.75 12.37
N ALA A 23 -3.76 -14.38 12.07
CA ALA A 23 -4.14 -14.70 10.69
C ALA A 23 -4.26 -13.43 9.83
N THR A 24 -4.94 -12.39 10.35
CA THR A 24 -5.06 -11.11 9.62
C THR A 24 -3.70 -10.47 9.40
N LEU A 25 -2.78 -10.48 10.37
CA LEU A 25 -1.43 -9.95 10.20
C LEU A 25 -0.65 -10.71 9.12
N LEU A 26 -0.72 -12.04 9.11
CA LEU A 26 -0.07 -12.88 8.10
C LEU A 26 -0.65 -12.63 6.70
N LEU A 27 -1.98 -12.55 6.57
CA LEU A 27 -2.66 -12.23 5.32
C LEU A 27 -2.25 -10.83 4.81
N THR A 28 -2.21 -9.84 5.70
CA THR A 28 -1.80 -8.48 5.33
C THR A 28 -0.35 -8.44 4.85
N GLY A 29 0.56 -9.10 5.60
CA GLY A 29 1.98 -9.16 5.25
C GLY A 29 2.23 -9.92 3.96
N ALA A 30 1.58 -11.08 3.77
CA ALA A 30 1.69 -11.86 2.55
C ALA A 30 1.17 -11.10 1.32
N TYR A 31 0.01 -10.45 1.45
CA TYR A 31 -0.55 -9.68 0.35
C TYR A 31 0.30 -8.44 0.02
N LEU A 32 0.84 -7.75 1.04
CA LEU A 32 1.80 -6.67 0.84
C LEU A 32 3.05 -7.15 0.07
N GLY A 33 3.61 -8.30 0.46
CA GLY A 33 4.72 -8.92 -0.24
C GLY A 33 4.39 -9.22 -1.70
N LEU A 34 3.20 -9.78 -1.98
CA LEU A 34 2.72 -10.00 -3.35
C LEU A 34 2.57 -8.70 -4.13
N CYS A 35 2.05 -7.63 -3.51
CA CYS A 35 1.96 -6.32 -4.15
C CYS A 35 3.35 -5.78 -4.54
N VAL A 36 4.37 -5.97 -3.71
CA VAL A 36 5.75 -5.54 -4.02
C VAL A 36 6.35 -6.40 -5.14
N LEU A 37 6.13 -7.71 -5.14
CA LEU A 37 6.70 -8.63 -6.11
C LEU A 37 6.02 -8.57 -7.49
N LEU A 38 4.69 -8.44 -7.51
CA LEU A 38 3.89 -8.50 -8.73
C LEU A 38 3.46 -7.11 -9.23
N GLY A 39 3.30 -6.15 -8.32
CA GLY A 39 2.79 -4.80 -8.64
C GLY A 39 3.83 -3.84 -9.20
N GLY A 40 5.12 -4.23 -9.22
CA GLY A 40 6.23 -3.36 -9.64
C GLY A 40 6.43 -3.24 -11.15
N GLY A 41 5.61 -3.91 -11.96
CA GLY A 41 5.76 -3.99 -13.43
C GLY A 41 5.41 -2.69 -14.17
N THR A 42 5.62 -2.74 -15.48
CA THR A 42 5.21 -1.70 -16.42
C THR A 42 3.82 -2.01 -17.00
N ARG A 43 3.37 -1.21 -17.98
CA ARG A 43 2.09 -1.38 -18.71
C ARG A 43 1.82 -2.78 -19.27
N GLN A 44 2.84 -3.66 -19.34
CA GLN A 44 2.70 -5.05 -19.81
C GLN A 44 2.36 -6.03 -18.69
N GLY A 45 2.28 -5.58 -17.45
CA GLY A 45 2.00 -6.42 -16.26
C GLY A 45 0.53 -6.78 -16.03
N LEU A 46 -0.34 -6.71 -17.04
CA LEU A 46 -1.77 -6.96 -16.92
C LEU A 46 -2.16 -8.25 -16.16
N PRO A 47 -1.53 -9.43 -16.39
CA PRO A 47 -1.89 -10.63 -15.65
C PRO A 47 -1.58 -10.53 -14.15
N ALA A 48 -0.42 -9.99 -13.79
CA ALA A 48 -0.02 -9.81 -12.39
C ALA A 48 -0.92 -8.81 -11.66
N GLU A 49 -1.27 -7.72 -12.32
CA GLU A 49 -2.21 -6.72 -11.80
C GLU A 49 -3.60 -7.32 -11.59
N ALA A 50 -4.13 -8.08 -12.56
CA ALA A 50 -5.42 -8.76 -12.44
C ALA A 50 -5.44 -9.76 -11.27
N VAL A 51 -4.34 -10.50 -11.05
CA VAL A 51 -4.21 -11.41 -9.90
C VAL A 51 -4.28 -10.64 -8.59
N LEU A 52 -3.57 -9.51 -8.46
CA LEU A 52 -3.62 -8.67 -7.26
C LEU A 52 -5.01 -8.10 -7.03
N GLN A 53 -5.70 -7.63 -8.07
CA GLN A 53 -7.06 -7.12 -7.99
C GLN A 53 -8.06 -8.20 -7.56
N LEU A 54 -7.97 -9.40 -8.14
CA LEU A 54 -8.83 -10.53 -7.77
C LEU A 54 -8.61 -10.97 -6.32
N LEU A 55 -7.34 -11.05 -5.88
CA LEU A 55 -7.01 -11.37 -4.50
C LEU A 55 -7.45 -10.28 -3.51
N ALA A 56 -7.52 -9.02 -3.96
CA ALA A 56 -8.02 -7.93 -3.14
C ALA A 56 -9.48 -8.13 -2.71
N LEU A 57 -10.34 -8.71 -3.55
CA LEU A 57 -11.78 -8.83 -3.28
C LEU A 57 -12.09 -9.59 -1.99
N PRO A 58 -11.65 -10.84 -1.79
CA PRO A 58 -11.88 -11.55 -0.53
C PRO A 58 -11.20 -10.87 0.66
N LEU A 59 -10.08 -10.19 0.46
CA LEU A 59 -9.39 -9.45 1.51
C LEU A 59 -10.14 -8.19 1.93
N ILE A 60 -10.78 -7.49 1.00
CA ILE A 60 -11.69 -6.37 1.29
C ILE A 60 -12.87 -6.86 2.13
N VAL A 61 -13.52 -7.97 1.74
CA VAL A 61 -14.62 -8.56 2.52
C VAL A 61 -14.16 -8.91 3.93
N HIS A 62 -13.02 -9.61 4.07
CA HIS A 62 -12.44 -9.92 5.37
C HIS A 62 -12.15 -8.65 6.19
N GLY A 63 -11.57 -7.62 5.58
CA GLY A 63 -11.28 -6.33 6.21
C GLY A 63 -12.55 -5.61 6.67
N LEU A 64 -13.62 -5.60 5.87
CA LEU A 64 -14.92 -5.00 6.22
C LEU A 64 -15.58 -5.73 7.39
N VAL A 65 -15.57 -7.07 7.43
CA VAL A 65 -16.07 -7.85 8.56
C VAL A 65 -15.31 -7.51 9.83
N ARG A 66 -13.98 -7.39 9.76
CA ARG A 66 -13.15 -6.98 10.90
C ARG A 66 -13.35 -5.51 11.27
N TRP A 67 -13.66 -4.67 10.31
CA TRP A 67 -13.99 -3.27 10.52
C TRP A 67 -15.28 -3.10 11.33
N SER A 68 -16.34 -3.80 10.96
CA SER A 68 -17.65 -3.70 11.63
C SER A 68 -17.65 -4.22 13.06
N ALA A 69 -16.72 -5.10 13.40
CA ALA A 69 -16.65 -5.73 14.72
C ALA A 69 -16.06 -4.85 15.84
N ARG A 70 -15.63 -3.62 15.55
CA ARG A 70 -14.94 -2.76 16.54
C ARG A 70 -15.28 -1.28 16.38
N PRO A 71 -15.37 -0.52 17.50
CA PRO A 71 -15.49 0.93 17.45
C PRO A 71 -14.26 1.56 16.76
N ARG A 72 -14.48 2.58 15.94
CA ARG A 72 -13.43 3.23 15.14
C ARG A 72 -13.32 4.71 15.47
N SER A 73 -12.08 5.22 15.45
CA SER A 73 -11.82 6.64 15.56
C SER A 73 -12.38 7.40 14.35
N THR A 74 -12.67 8.68 14.53
CA THR A 74 -13.10 9.56 13.43
C THR A 74 -12.09 9.59 12.30
N ALA A 75 -10.78 9.64 12.62
CA ALA A 75 -9.71 9.60 11.62
C ALA A 75 -9.75 8.33 10.77
N ALA A 76 -9.98 7.16 11.37
CA ALA A 76 -10.09 5.91 10.63
C ALA A 76 -11.33 5.87 9.71
N ARG A 77 -12.46 6.46 10.15
CA ARG A 77 -13.67 6.58 9.32
C ARG A 77 -13.45 7.52 8.14
N LEU A 78 -12.79 8.65 8.35
CA LEU A 78 -12.44 9.59 7.28
C LEU A 78 -11.47 8.96 6.28
N ALA A 79 -10.45 8.25 6.76
CA ALA A 79 -9.50 7.54 5.89
C ALA A 79 -10.22 6.49 5.02
N LEU A 80 -11.15 5.72 5.58
CA LEU A 80 -11.94 4.78 4.80
C LEU A 80 -12.87 5.49 3.82
N ALA A 81 -13.53 6.57 4.23
CA ALA A 81 -14.40 7.34 3.35
C ALA A 81 -13.63 7.86 2.13
N TRP A 82 -12.44 8.43 2.32
CA TRP A 82 -11.55 8.83 1.25
C TRP A 82 -11.13 7.66 0.36
N ALA A 83 -10.75 6.54 0.97
CA ALA A 83 -10.32 5.35 0.23
C ALA A 83 -11.44 4.75 -0.65
N VAL A 84 -12.71 4.94 -0.28
CA VAL A 84 -13.86 4.51 -1.08
C VAL A 84 -14.26 5.59 -2.09
N LEU A 85 -14.19 6.86 -1.71
CA LEU A 85 -14.61 7.98 -2.57
C LEU A 85 -13.78 8.07 -3.86
N VAL A 86 -12.48 7.79 -3.79
CA VAL A 86 -11.58 7.86 -4.96
C VAL A 86 -12.00 6.89 -6.06
N PRO A 87 -12.11 5.55 -5.84
CA PRO A 87 -12.53 4.64 -6.90
C PRO A 87 -13.98 4.89 -7.35
N VAL A 88 -14.88 5.31 -6.44
CA VAL A 88 -16.23 5.72 -6.81
C VAL A 88 -16.19 6.92 -7.76
N GLY A 89 -15.31 7.88 -7.54
CA GLY A 89 -15.11 9.02 -8.45
C GLY A 89 -14.70 8.60 -9.86
N PHE A 90 -13.79 7.62 -10.00
CA PHE A 90 -13.43 7.05 -11.29
C PHE A 90 -14.60 6.31 -11.95
N LEU A 91 -15.38 5.54 -11.18
CA LEU A 91 -16.55 4.82 -11.71
C LEU A 91 -17.66 5.78 -12.14
N LEU A 92 -17.91 6.86 -11.40
CA LEU A 92 -18.89 7.89 -11.77
C LEU A 92 -18.52 8.57 -13.10
N GLN A 93 -17.23 8.73 -13.38
CA GLN A 93 -16.76 9.28 -14.65
C GLN A 93 -17.03 8.36 -15.84
N CYS A 94 -17.24 7.06 -15.62
CA CYS A 94 -17.59 6.09 -16.66
C CYS A 94 -19.09 6.09 -16.99
N LEU A 95 -19.93 6.76 -16.20
CA LEU A 95 -21.37 6.79 -16.45
C LEU A 95 -21.68 7.55 -17.75
N PRO A 96 -22.50 6.96 -18.64
CA PRO A 96 -22.91 7.63 -19.85
C PRO A 96 -23.86 8.79 -19.53
N LEU A 97 -23.54 9.98 -20.04
CA LEU A 97 -24.36 11.17 -19.95
C LEU A 97 -25.10 11.43 -21.27
N PRO A 98 -26.32 11.97 -21.23
CA PRO A 98 -27.04 12.33 -22.42
C PRO A 98 -26.34 13.49 -23.17
N PRO A 99 -26.52 13.61 -24.50
CA PRO A 99 -25.90 14.65 -25.31
C PRO A 99 -26.13 16.06 -24.74
N SER A 100 -27.32 16.35 -24.24
CA SER A 100 -27.68 17.64 -23.66
C SER A 100 -26.85 18.05 -22.45
N LEU A 101 -26.20 17.12 -21.77
CA LEU A 101 -25.33 17.39 -20.62
C LEU A 101 -23.86 17.37 -21.02
N TRP A 102 -23.37 16.29 -21.66
CA TRP A 102 -21.92 16.18 -21.88
C TRP A 102 -21.38 17.17 -22.91
N THR A 103 -22.17 17.57 -23.90
CA THR A 103 -21.74 18.55 -24.92
C THR A 103 -21.57 19.98 -24.36
N THR A 104 -22.20 20.30 -23.22
CA THR A 104 -22.07 21.60 -22.55
C THR A 104 -20.86 21.69 -21.62
N LEU A 105 -20.16 20.59 -21.38
CA LEU A 105 -18.98 20.57 -20.54
C LEU A 105 -17.79 21.26 -21.24
N GLY A 106 -16.98 21.98 -20.47
CA GLY A 106 -15.80 22.69 -21.00
C GLY A 106 -14.86 21.75 -21.78
N GLY A 107 -14.38 22.21 -22.94
CA GLY A 107 -13.47 21.46 -23.80
C GLY A 107 -14.13 20.37 -24.66
N ARG A 108 -15.47 20.29 -24.69
CA ARG A 108 -16.20 19.27 -25.49
C ARG A 108 -16.67 19.77 -26.86
N ALA A 109 -16.63 21.09 -27.11
CA ALA A 109 -17.08 21.66 -28.37
C ALA A 109 -16.26 21.12 -29.56
N GLU A 110 -14.94 21.08 -29.44
CA GLU A 110 -14.06 20.54 -30.49
C GLU A 110 -14.36 19.07 -30.79
N LEU A 111 -14.57 18.24 -29.74
CA LEU A 111 -14.92 16.85 -29.90
C LEU A 111 -16.26 16.68 -30.63
N VAL A 112 -17.24 17.54 -30.33
CA VAL A 112 -18.56 17.51 -31.02
C VAL A 112 -18.40 17.86 -32.50
N GLU A 113 -17.60 18.88 -32.83
CA GLU A 113 -17.31 19.28 -34.20
C GLU A 113 -16.57 18.16 -34.97
N GLU A 114 -15.58 17.52 -34.34
CA GLU A 114 -14.85 16.38 -34.92
C GLU A 114 -15.78 15.20 -35.21
N LEU A 115 -16.65 14.83 -34.25
CA LEU A 115 -17.62 13.75 -34.44
C LEU A 115 -18.60 14.06 -35.58
N GLN A 116 -19.09 15.29 -35.66
CA GLN A 116 -19.98 15.72 -36.73
C GLN A 116 -19.28 15.72 -38.08
N ALA A 117 -18.03 16.22 -38.14
CA ALA A 117 -17.23 16.20 -39.37
C ALA A 117 -16.94 14.77 -39.86
N ALA A 118 -16.79 13.83 -38.92
CA ALA A 118 -16.59 12.40 -39.20
C ALA A 118 -17.92 11.67 -39.55
N GLY A 119 -19.06 12.36 -39.54
CA GLY A 119 -20.39 11.75 -39.78
C GLY A 119 -20.85 10.83 -38.64
N VAL A 120 -20.27 10.96 -37.43
CA VAL A 120 -20.62 10.17 -36.25
C VAL A 120 -21.73 10.90 -35.48
N ALA A 121 -22.80 10.17 -35.16
CA ALA A 121 -23.90 10.74 -34.39
C ALA A 121 -23.44 11.10 -32.97
N VAL A 122 -23.82 12.28 -32.49
CA VAL A 122 -23.59 12.73 -31.11
C VAL A 122 -24.58 11.99 -30.21
N GLY A 123 -24.13 10.86 -29.69
CA GLY A 123 -24.86 9.97 -28.77
C GLY A 123 -24.54 10.19 -27.29
N TRP A 124 -24.90 9.21 -26.48
CA TRP A 124 -24.50 9.14 -25.06
C TRP A 124 -23.02 8.91 -24.94
N HIS A 125 -22.32 9.72 -24.12
CA HIS A 125 -20.90 9.59 -23.87
C HIS A 125 -20.60 9.68 -22.37
N ALA A 126 -19.56 8.97 -21.94
CA ALA A 126 -19.08 9.04 -20.58
C ALA A 126 -18.54 10.46 -20.26
N LEU A 127 -18.54 10.81 -18.98
CA LEU A 127 -17.85 12.02 -18.48
C LEU A 127 -16.36 11.91 -18.77
N SER A 128 -15.76 10.74 -18.58
CA SER A 128 -14.37 10.46 -18.94
C SER A 128 -14.18 10.47 -20.46
N LEU A 129 -13.06 11.04 -20.91
CA LEU A 129 -12.61 10.94 -22.31
C LEU A 129 -12.07 9.55 -22.66
N ASP A 130 -11.56 8.83 -21.66
CA ASP A 130 -11.09 7.44 -21.75
C ASP A 130 -11.73 6.62 -20.60
N PRO A 131 -12.96 6.10 -20.80
CA PRO A 131 -13.64 5.29 -19.78
C PRO A 131 -12.86 4.04 -19.39
N ASP A 132 -12.12 3.43 -20.33
CA ASP A 132 -11.30 2.24 -20.05
C ASP A 132 -10.14 2.57 -19.11
N ALA A 133 -9.48 3.73 -19.30
CA ALA A 133 -8.45 4.20 -18.38
C ALA A 133 -9.03 4.52 -17.00
N SER A 134 -10.21 5.13 -16.93
CA SER A 134 -10.91 5.41 -15.66
C SER A 134 -11.29 4.13 -14.93
N LEU A 135 -11.78 3.12 -15.64
CA LEU A 135 -12.10 1.81 -15.07
C LEU A 135 -10.84 1.11 -14.57
N ARG A 136 -9.75 1.10 -15.36
CA ARG A 136 -8.46 0.56 -14.90
C ARG A 136 -7.96 1.27 -13.64
N ALA A 137 -8.09 2.60 -13.56
CA ALA A 137 -7.73 3.35 -12.37
C ALA A 137 -8.56 2.95 -11.15
N ALA A 138 -9.87 2.76 -11.31
CA ALA A 138 -10.74 2.27 -10.25
C ALA A 138 -10.34 0.87 -9.77
N LEU A 139 -10.04 -0.05 -10.70
CA LEU A 139 -9.60 -1.42 -10.39
C LEU A 139 -8.21 -1.43 -9.71
N ALA A 140 -7.28 -0.59 -10.14
CA ALA A 140 -5.97 -0.46 -9.54
C ALA A 140 -6.03 0.04 -8.07
N TRP A 141 -7.17 0.60 -7.65
CA TRP A 141 -7.40 1.02 -6.26
C TRP A 141 -7.77 -0.13 -5.32
N LEU A 142 -8.16 -1.31 -5.84
CA LEU A 142 -8.55 -2.46 -5.02
C LEU A 142 -7.43 -2.96 -4.09
N PRO A 143 -6.16 -3.15 -4.53
CA PRO A 143 -5.08 -3.56 -3.65
C PRO A 143 -4.82 -2.60 -2.49
N PRO A 144 -4.66 -1.28 -2.68
CA PRO A 144 -4.47 -0.36 -1.56
C PRO A 144 -5.69 -0.30 -0.62
N LEU A 145 -6.92 -0.42 -1.13
CA LEU A 145 -8.13 -0.50 -0.31
C LEU A 145 -8.12 -1.75 0.57
N ALA A 146 -7.76 -2.91 0.02
CA ALA A 146 -7.63 -4.16 0.77
C ALA A 146 -6.59 -4.03 1.89
N LEU A 147 -5.38 -3.55 1.57
CA LEU A 147 -4.31 -3.34 2.56
C LEU A 147 -4.72 -2.33 3.64
N GLY A 148 -5.39 -1.25 3.27
CA GLY A 148 -5.90 -0.25 4.20
C GLY A 148 -6.90 -0.84 5.20
N LEU A 149 -7.92 -1.56 4.71
CA LEU A 149 -8.93 -2.21 5.54
C LEU A 149 -8.33 -3.28 6.47
N LEU A 150 -7.44 -4.14 5.94
CA LEU A 150 -6.75 -5.14 6.73
C LEU A 150 -5.91 -4.48 7.84
N THR A 151 -5.12 -3.46 7.51
CA THR A 151 -4.26 -2.73 8.45
C THR A 151 -5.08 -2.04 9.54
N LEU A 152 -6.19 -1.40 9.17
CA LEU A 152 -7.13 -0.80 10.11
C LEU A 152 -7.79 -1.86 11.01
N GLY A 153 -7.92 -3.11 10.56
CA GLY A 153 -8.40 -4.25 11.34
C GLY A 153 -7.41 -4.79 12.38
N LEU A 154 -6.13 -4.45 12.28
CA LEU A 154 -5.09 -4.93 13.18
C LEU A 154 -5.07 -4.18 14.52
N HIS A 155 -4.56 -4.83 15.58
CA HIS A 155 -4.19 -4.18 16.84
C HIS A 155 -2.93 -3.33 16.68
N ARG A 156 -2.74 -2.35 17.57
CA ARG A 156 -1.56 -1.45 17.53
C ARG A 156 -0.24 -2.20 17.46
N THR A 157 -0.07 -3.25 18.27
CA THR A 157 1.14 -4.07 18.27
C THR A 157 1.38 -4.78 16.94
N GLN A 158 0.32 -5.21 16.27
CA GLN A 158 0.38 -5.85 14.97
C GLN A 158 0.66 -4.83 13.84
N GLN A 159 0.07 -3.63 13.94
CA GLN A 159 0.38 -2.52 13.04
C GLN A 159 1.87 -2.15 13.10
N VAL A 160 2.47 -2.12 14.30
CA VAL A 160 3.91 -1.89 14.48
C VAL A 160 4.74 -3.01 13.84
N ARG A 161 4.34 -4.28 13.98
CA ARG A 161 5.01 -5.41 13.32
C ARG A 161 4.92 -5.33 11.79
N LEU A 162 3.73 -4.96 11.26
CA LEU A 162 3.56 -4.73 9.82
C LEU A 162 4.45 -3.61 9.32
N LEU A 163 4.51 -2.50 10.07
CA LEU A 163 5.38 -1.37 9.78
C LEU A 163 6.86 -1.79 9.72
N GLN A 164 7.33 -2.59 10.69
CA GLN A 164 8.67 -3.15 10.68
C GLN A 164 8.92 -4.02 9.44
N GLY A 165 7.89 -4.79 9.00
CA GLY A 165 7.95 -5.54 7.74
C GLY A 165 8.11 -4.63 6.52
N VAL A 166 7.39 -3.50 6.46
CA VAL A 166 7.55 -2.50 5.38
C VAL A 166 8.96 -1.95 5.34
N LEU A 167 9.54 -1.63 6.50
CA LEU A 167 10.92 -1.11 6.59
C LEU A 167 11.95 -2.16 6.14
N VAL A 168 11.75 -3.43 6.49
CA VAL A 168 12.61 -4.51 5.99
C VAL A 168 12.50 -4.65 4.46
N ILE A 169 11.30 -4.53 3.90
CA ILE A 169 11.09 -4.53 2.44
C ILE A 169 11.81 -3.34 1.80
N ALA A 170 11.70 -2.15 2.38
CA ALA A 170 12.37 -0.94 1.88
C ALA A 170 13.89 -1.11 1.87
N LEU A 171 14.48 -1.63 2.97
CA LEU A 171 15.90 -1.91 3.07
C LEU A 171 16.35 -2.96 2.03
N ALA A 172 15.63 -4.07 1.92
CA ALA A 172 15.93 -5.11 0.94
C ALA A 172 15.85 -4.57 -0.51
N SER A 173 14.86 -3.71 -0.78
CA SER A 173 14.69 -3.05 -2.08
C SER A 173 15.84 -2.08 -2.38
N ALA A 174 16.34 -1.34 -1.38
CA ALA A 174 17.50 -0.47 -1.50
C ALA A 174 18.78 -1.26 -1.78
N VAL A 175 19.03 -2.35 -1.03
CA VAL A 175 20.18 -3.23 -1.23
C VAL A 175 20.15 -3.86 -2.63
N LEU A 176 18.97 -4.34 -3.07
CA LEU A 176 18.79 -4.87 -4.42
C LEU A 176 19.10 -3.79 -5.48
N GLY A 177 18.61 -2.55 -5.27
CA GLY A 177 18.86 -1.43 -6.16
C GLY A 177 20.35 -1.09 -6.28
N LEU A 178 21.10 -1.10 -5.17
CA LEU A 178 22.56 -0.91 -5.17
C LEU A 178 23.29 -2.04 -5.90
N ALA A 179 22.87 -3.30 -5.68
CA ALA A 179 23.43 -4.45 -6.40
C ALA A 179 23.17 -4.38 -7.92
N GLN A 180 21.99 -3.86 -8.34
CA GLN A 180 21.68 -3.62 -9.75
C GLN A 180 22.59 -2.55 -10.36
N LEU A 181 22.90 -1.47 -9.64
CA LEU A 181 23.83 -0.43 -10.08
C LEU A 181 25.26 -0.99 -10.22
N ALA A 182 25.73 -1.75 -9.24
CA ALA A 182 27.04 -2.38 -9.27
C ALA A 182 27.20 -3.38 -10.45
N GLY A 183 26.10 -4.08 -10.82
CA GLY A 183 26.06 -5.00 -11.96
C GLY A 183 25.87 -4.32 -13.32
N GLY A 184 25.64 -3.02 -13.36
CA GLY A 184 25.46 -2.23 -14.58
C GLY A 184 24.11 -2.42 -15.28
N PRO A 185 23.97 -1.90 -16.52
CA PRO A 185 22.71 -1.96 -17.29
C PRO A 185 22.21 -3.37 -17.55
N GLU A 186 23.09 -4.32 -17.78
CA GLU A 186 22.82 -5.73 -18.11
C GLU A 186 22.71 -6.62 -16.87
N SER A 187 22.59 -6.04 -15.66
CA SER A 187 22.53 -6.79 -14.41
C SER A 187 21.36 -7.80 -14.43
N PRO A 188 21.62 -9.11 -14.16
CA PRO A 188 20.60 -10.15 -14.10
C PRO A 188 19.64 -9.96 -12.92
N LEU A 189 19.94 -9.04 -11.99
CA LEU A 189 19.09 -8.69 -10.86
C LEU A 189 17.92 -7.78 -11.26
N ARG A 190 17.83 -7.32 -12.51
CA ARG A 190 16.70 -6.54 -13.02
C ARG A 190 15.58 -7.49 -13.44
N TRP A 191 14.45 -7.40 -12.74
CA TRP A 191 13.34 -8.35 -12.91
C TRP A 191 12.42 -8.04 -14.09
N HIS A 192 12.47 -6.80 -14.61
CA HIS A 192 11.57 -6.34 -15.66
C HIS A 192 12.34 -6.06 -16.95
N ALA A 193 11.84 -6.57 -18.08
CA ALA A 193 12.44 -6.35 -19.40
C ALA A 193 12.45 -4.87 -19.79
N VAL A 194 11.40 -4.12 -19.39
CA VAL A 194 11.33 -2.66 -19.59
C VAL A 194 11.55 -2.00 -18.23
N THR A 195 12.72 -1.36 -18.07
CA THR A 195 13.13 -0.76 -16.81
C THR A 195 14.09 0.42 -17.01
N ASN A 196 14.36 1.20 -15.96
CA ASN A 196 15.38 2.24 -15.95
C ASN A 196 16.77 1.62 -15.74
N VAL A 197 17.44 1.20 -16.82
CA VAL A 197 18.72 0.45 -16.78
C VAL A 197 19.89 1.24 -16.17
N GLN A 198 19.83 2.58 -16.19
CA GLN A 198 20.86 3.48 -15.63
C GLN A 198 20.61 3.83 -14.15
N ALA A 199 19.58 3.27 -13.52
CA ALA A 199 19.20 3.63 -12.17
C ALA A 199 18.93 2.40 -11.31
N ALA A 200 19.00 2.58 -9.97
CA ALA A 200 18.48 1.61 -9.03
C ALA A 200 16.96 1.55 -9.13
N VAL A 201 16.41 0.38 -9.34
CA VAL A 201 14.95 0.17 -9.42
C VAL A 201 14.44 -0.80 -8.34
N GLY A 202 15.34 -1.57 -7.71
CA GLY A 202 14.94 -2.61 -6.74
C GLY A 202 14.03 -3.64 -7.39
N PRO A 203 12.91 -4.02 -6.73
CA PRO A 203 11.92 -4.96 -7.29
C PRO A 203 10.99 -4.33 -8.34
N PHE A 204 11.15 -3.04 -8.64
CA PHE A 204 10.26 -2.30 -9.53
C PHE A 204 10.86 -2.15 -10.94
N ALA A 205 9.99 -1.84 -11.91
CA ALA A 205 10.41 -1.47 -13.26
C ALA A 205 10.83 0.00 -13.35
N ASN A 206 10.38 0.84 -12.43
CA ASN A 206 10.59 2.28 -12.46
C ASN A 206 11.29 2.77 -11.18
N ARG A 207 12.39 3.53 -11.36
CA ARG A 207 13.16 4.16 -10.27
C ARG A 207 12.30 5.01 -9.34
N ASN A 208 11.25 5.64 -9.87
CA ASN A 208 10.37 6.49 -9.08
C ASN A 208 9.57 5.69 -8.05
N HIS A 209 9.25 4.43 -8.33
CA HIS A 209 8.57 3.55 -7.37
C HIS A 209 9.50 3.16 -6.21
N LEU A 210 10.77 2.87 -6.51
CA LEU A 210 11.78 2.66 -5.46
C LEU A 210 11.96 3.93 -4.63
N ALA A 211 12.13 5.09 -5.27
CA ALA A 211 12.26 6.36 -4.59
C ALA A 211 11.04 6.65 -3.69
N ALA A 212 9.81 6.43 -4.18
CA ALA A 212 8.59 6.61 -3.39
C ALA A 212 8.56 5.68 -2.17
N LEU A 213 8.92 4.40 -2.31
CA LEU A 213 9.02 3.47 -1.18
C LEU A 213 10.02 3.95 -0.13
N LEU A 214 11.20 4.42 -0.56
CA LEU A 214 12.25 4.88 0.34
C LEU A 214 11.85 6.20 1.04
N VAL A 215 11.25 7.14 0.32
CA VAL A 215 10.73 8.40 0.89
C VAL A 215 9.65 8.13 1.93
N LEU A 216 8.74 7.17 1.68
CA LEU A 216 7.74 6.75 2.66
C LEU A 216 8.36 6.04 3.87
N ALA A 217 9.46 5.33 3.71
CA ALA A 217 10.15 4.65 4.80
C ALA A 217 10.82 5.63 5.78
N LEU A 218 11.30 6.80 5.32
CA LEU A 218 12.02 7.77 6.16
C LEU A 218 11.22 8.27 7.38
N PRO A 219 9.98 8.81 7.25
CA PRO A 219 9.22 9.26 8.41
C PRO A 219 8.81 8.11 9.33
N LEU A 220 8.60 6.91 8.79
CA LEU A 220 8.28 5.73 9.57
C LEU A 220 9.49 5.31 10.42
N GLU A 221 10.67 5.40 9.84
CA GLU A 221 11.94 5.13 10.51
C GLU A 221 12.23 6.17 11.60
N ALA A 222 12.08 7.45 11.27
CA ALA A 222 12.24 8.54 12.24
C ALA A 222 11.31 8.34 13.45
N ALA A 223 10.05 7.97 13.23
CA ALA A 223 9.10 7.69 14.31
C ALA A 223 9.54 6.50 15.17
N GLN A 224 10.12 5.45 14.59
CA GLN A 224 10.67 4.32 15.37
C GLN A 224 11.91 4.72 16.17
N MET A 225 12.82 5.51 15.61
CA MET A 225 13.99 6.03 16.31
C MET A 225 13.61 6.89 17.51
N ILE A 226 12.66 7.81 17.34
CA ILE A 226 12.13 8.65 18.43
C ILE A 226 11.54 7.77 19.55
N ASN A 227 10.69 6.80 19.19
CA ASN A 227 10.09 5.88 20.16
C ASN A 227 11.15 5.01 20.86
N ALA A 228 12.17 4.56 20.14
CA ALA A 228 13.29 3.79 20.74
C ALA A 228 14.10 4.65 21.69
N GLY A 229 14.42 5.89 21.33
CA GLY A 229 15.12 6.85 22.19
C GLY A 229 14.33 7.16 23.48
N ALA A 230 13.02 7.40 23.37
CA ALA A 230 12.15 7.62 24.53
C ALA A 230 12.15 6.43 25.51
N ARG A 231 12.18 5.19 25.01
CA ARG A 231 12.26 3.97 25.84
C ARG A 231 13.60 3.81 26.52
N ILE A 232 14.71 4.19 25.85
CA ILE A 232 16.05 4.20 26.47
C ILE A 232 16.07 5.17 27.64
N VAL A 233 15.55 6.39 27.44
CA VAL A 233 15.46 7.41 28.52
C VAL A 233 14.57 6.92 29.66
N ALA A 234 13.52 6.14 29.39
CA ALA A 234 12.66 5.52 30.39
C ALA A 234 13.28 4.28 31.09
N GLY A 235 14.52 3.87 30.75
CA GLY A 235 15.21 2.75 31.39
C GLY A 235 14.84 1.35 30.87
N GLU A 236 14.11 1.26 29.75
CA GLU A 236 13.74 -0.02 29.13
C GLU A 236 14.93 -0.64 28.37
N GLN A 237 15.37 -1.85 28.74
CA GLN A 237 16.62 -2.46 28.23
C GLN A 237 16.59 -3.08 26.84
N ARG A 238 15.60 -2.85 25.95
CA ARG A 238 15.48 -3.56 24.66
C ARG A 238 15.50 -2.74 23.36
N PRO A 239 16.49 -1.83 23.11
CA PRO A 239 16.47 -1.09 21.83
C PRO A 239 17.50 -1.51 20.77
N ARG A 240 18.45 -2.44 21.07
CA ARG A 240 19.61 -2.66 20.18
C ARG A 240 19.30 -3.19 18.78
N ARG A 241 18.26 -4.02 18.60
CA ARG A 241 17.92 -4.58 17.27
C ARG A 241 17.20 -3.59 16.36
N THR A 242 16.31 -2.77 16.92
CA THR A 242 15.62 -1.71 16.16
C THR A 242 16.60 -0.65 15.66
N ALA A 243 17.51 -0.18 16.50
CA ALA A 243 18.49 0.85 16.14
C ALA A 243 19.42 0.41 14.98
N ALA A 244 19.85 -0.84 14.94
CA ALA A 244 20.73 -1.33 13.88
C ALA A 244 20.03 -1.39 12.50
N VAL A 245 18.77 -1.80 12.46
CA VAL A 245 17.95 -1.80 11.21
C VAL A 245 17.75 -0.36 10.74
N SER A 246 17.46 0.55 11.65
CA SER A 246 17.26 1.98 11.38
C SER A 246 18.46 2.65 10.74
N VAL A 247 19.63 2.45 11.30
CA VAL A 247 20.88 2.99 10.74
C VAL A 247 21.15 2.45 9.35
N GLY A 248 20.88 1.16 9.11
CA GLY A 248 21.05 0.53 7.80
C GLY A 248 20.14 1.14 6.73
N ILE A 249 18.86 1.41 7.04
CA ILE A 249 17.89 2.01 6.10
C ILE A 249 18.29 3.44 5.75
N VAL A 250 18.62 4.26 6.77
CA VAL A 250 19.03 5.66 6.54
C VAL A 250 20.31 5.72 5.71
N ALA A 251 21.30 4.89 6.02
CA ALA A 251 22.54 4.82 5.25
C ALA A 251 22.29 4.36 3.80
N GLY A 252 21.44 3.36 3.59
CA GLY A 252 21.06 2.88 2.25
C GLY A 252 20.32 3.94 1.42
N VAL A 253 19.42 4.69 2.04
CA VAL A 253 18.71 5.81 1.38
C VAL A 253 19.67 6.94 1.00
N LEU A 254 20.56 7.33 1.92
CA LEU A 254 21.55 8.39 1.64
C LEU A 254 22.51 8.00 0.51
N LEU A 255 22.93 6.72 0.46
CA LEU A 255 23.77 6.21 -0.62
C LEU A 255 23.04 6.15 -1.99
N LEU A 256 21.72 6.00 -2.00
CA LEU A 256 20.95 5.97 -3.24
C LEU A 256 20.58 7.37 -3.75
N LEU A 257 20.68 8.39 -2.90
CA LEU A 257 20.40 9.79 -3.24
C LEU A 257 21.67 10.57 -3.62
N SER A 258 22.86 10.03 -3.32
CA SER A 258 24.17 10.57 -3.73
C SER A 258 24.56 10.12 -5.13
#